data_b9326d938fbcab8627812b45f05358e0
#
_entry.id   b9326d938fbcab8627812b45f05358e0
#
_cell.length_a   1.000
_cell.length_b   1.000
_cell.length_c   1.000
_cell.angle_alpha   90.00
_cell.angle_beta   90.00
_cell.angle_gamma   90.00
#
_symmetry.space_group_name_H-M   'P 1'
#
loop_
_entity.id
_entity.type
_entity.pdbx_description
1 polymer ?
#
loop_
_entity_poly.entity_id
_entity_poly.type
_entity_poly.pdbx_seq_one_letter_code
_entity_poly.pdbx_strand_id
1 'polypeptide(L)'
;MAGFVSRREFLNLLAATGGTAAALKVGTALNLLPGSAAAASLDLLNLGNNQRKVAILGGGISGLTAAYELSKQGYDCTILEASHRCGGRIFTVRHGDLIDEIGNRQYCEWDDEPHMYFNAGAARIPSTHRNLLAYCKELDVDLEVFINENKTALVQDDKMLGGKPIRNIDYTTSMRGFMAELMAKGMSSAEMDAPFSESEAETLLSMIRSFGDLNEDDIFKGSFRSGYAAGGFLEHGVQNDMVAFRDLLQTRLGRQLIGANEGDTGPILMQPTGGMDKIIHGFLNHVGDRVKYRAMVLSISNQYN
;
A
#
# COMPACT_ATOMS: atom_id res chain seq x y z
N MET A 1 -27.69 -2.54 -24.81
CA MET A 1 -27.15 -2.27 -23.46
C MET A 1 -26.67 -3.60 -22.90
N ALA A 2 -25.37 -3.84 -22.89
CA ALA A 2 -24.81 -5.04 -22.30
C ALA A 2 -24.93 -4.91 -20.79
N GLY A 3 -25.75 -5.76 -20.16
CA GLY A 3 -25.91 -5.79 -18.71
C GLY A 3 -24.61 -6.22 -18.05
N PHE A 4 -24.09 -5.43 -17.12
CA PHE A 4 -22.99 -5.84 -16.26
C PHE A 4 -23.47 -7.00 -15.39
N VAL A 5 -22.79 -8.14 -15.47
CA VAL A 5 -23.04 -9.29 -14.59
C VAL A 5 -22.66 -8.86 -13.18
N SER A 6 -23.63 -8.88 -12.25
CA SER A 6 -23.37 -8.57 -10.86
C SER A 6 -22.55 -9.68 -10.19
N ARG A 7 -21.85 -9.35 -9.07
CA ARG A 7 -21.11 -10.35 -8.26
C ARG A 7 -21.96 -11.58 -7.93
N ARG A 8 -23.24 -11.37 -7.61
CA ARG A 8 -24.19 -12.44 -7.27
C ARG A 8 -24.50 -13.31 -8.49
N GLU A 9 -24.74 -12.71 -9.66
CA GLU A 9 -24.99 -13.43 -10.90
C GLU A 9 -23.77 -14.23 -11.33
N PHE A 10 -22.56 -13.67 -11.18
CA PHE A 10 -21.31 -14.39 -11.45
C PHE A 10 -21.14 -15.62 -10.53
N LEU A 11 -21.39 -15.48 -9.23
CA LEU A 11 -21.33 -16.60 -8.29
C LEU A 11 -22.41 -17.65 -8.56
N ASN A 12 -23.62 -17.22 -8.96
CA ASN A 12 -24.70 -18.14 -9.38
C ASN A 12 -24.34 -18.90 -10.66
N LEU A 13 -23.70 -18.25 -11.62
CA LEU A 13 -23.21 -18.89 -12.84
C LEU A 13 -22.15 -19.96 -12.55
N LEU A 14 -21.20 -19.65 -11.64
CA LEU A 14 -20.22 -20.59 -11.16
C LEU A 14 -20.85 -21.77 -10.42
N ALA A 15 -21.88 -21.51 -9.60
CA ALA A 15 -22.61 -22.56 -8.89
C ALA A 15 -23.39 -23.47 -9.85
N ALA A 16 -23.95 -22.91 -10.91
CA ALA A 16 -24.68 -23.66 -11.94
C ALA A 16 -23.80 -24.54 -12.81
N THR A 17 -22.55 -24.13 -13.04
CA THR A 17 -21.60 -24.86 -13.90
C THR A 17 -20.66 -25.80 -13.16
N GLY A 18 -20.33 -25.50 -11.90
CA GLY A 18 -19.35 -26.25 -11.10
C GLY A 18 -19.85 -26.68 -9.71
N GLY A 19 -21.12 -26.43 -9.40
CA GLY A 19 -21.72 -26.68 -8.09
C GLY A 19 -21.36 -25.64 -7.03
N THR A 20 -22.10 -25.69 -5.91
CA THR A 20 -21.95 -24.71 -4.82
C THR A 20 -20.54 -24.70 -4.20
N ALA A 21 -19.86 -25.85 -4.19
CA ALA A 21 -18.49 -25.96 -3.69
C ALA A 21 -17.49 -25.19 -4.56
N ALA A 22 -17.66 -25.21 -5.89
CA ALA A 22 -16.82 -24.45 -6.82
C ALA A 22 -17.10 -22.95 -6.69
N ALA A 23 -18.36 -22.54 -6.58
CA ALA A 23 -18.73 -21.14 -6.36
C ALA A 23 -18.19 -20.61 -5.03
N LEU A 24 -18.19 -21.44 -3.96
CA LEU A 24 -17.65 -21.09 -2.66
C LEU A 24 -16.13 -20.92 -2.71
N LYS A 25 -15.39 -21.87 -3.33
CA LYS A 25 -13.94 -21.81 -3.46
C LYS A 25 -13.49 -20.61 -4.29
N VAL A 26 -14.09 -20.38 -5.44
CA VAL A 26 -13.76 -19.24 -6.31
C VAL A 26 -14.18 -17.92 -5.67
N GLY A 27 -15.37 -17.88 -5.02
CA GLY A 27 -15.84 -16.69 -4.32
C GLY A 27 -14.94 -16.30 -3.14
N THR A 28 -14.42 -17.29 -2.39
CA THR A 28 -13.46 -17.07 -1.31
C THR A 28 -12.09 -16.63 -1.85
N ALA A 29 -11.61 -17.28 -2.89
CA ALA A 29 -10.32 -16.98 -3.51
C ALA A 29 -10.26 -15.58 -4.14
N LEU A 30 -11.40 -15.11 -4.66
CA LEU A 30 -11.53 -13.76 -5.22
C LEU A 30 -11.95 -12.70 -4.18
N ASN A 31 -11.99 -13.05 -2.88
CA ASN A 31 -12.49 -12.19 -1.81
C ASN A 31 -13.92 -11.65 -2.06
N LEU A 32 -14.74 -12.38 -2.79
CA LEU A 32 -16.13 -12.03 -3.06
C LEU A 32 -17.07 -12.50 -1.94
N LEU A 33 -16.61 -13.44 -1.10
CA LEU A 33 -17.31 -13.95 0.08
C LEU A 33 -16.46 -13.66 1.32
N PRO A 34 -17.08 -13.30 2.46
CA PRO A 34 -16.39 -13.21 3.74
C PRO A 34 -15.96 -14.62 4.17
N GLY A 35 -14.70 -14.93 4.03
CA GLY A 35 -14.14 -16.23 4.37
C GLY A 35 -12.93 -16.11 5.24
N SER A 36 -12.73 -17.06 6.13
CA SER A 36 -11.55 -17.18 6.98
C SER A 36 -10.28 -17.18 6.12
N ALA A 37 -9.36 -16.26 6.44
CA ALA A 37 -8.10 -16.05 5.74
C ALA A 37 -7.10 -17.19 5.98
N ALA A 38 -7.33 -18.33 5.35
CA ALA A 38 -6.27 -19.25 5.04
C ALA A 38 -5.84 -18.95 3.60
N ALA A 39 -4.58 -18.59 3.39
CA ALA A 39 -3.97 -18.61 2.07
C ALA A 39 -3.96 -20.07 1.61
N ALA A 40 -5.09 -20.53 1.09
CA ALA A 40 -5.15 -21.78 0.37
C ALA A 40 -4.69 -21.46 -1.05
N SER A 41 -3.66 -22.16 -1.51
CA SER A 41 -3.47 -22.37 -2.94
C SER A 41 -4.87 -22.62 -3.53
N LEU A 42 -5.20 -21.92 -4.61
CA LEU A 42 -6.46 -22.15 -5.33
C LEU A 42 -6.46 -23.60 -5.78
N ASP A 43 -6.99 -24.48 -4.94
CA ASP A 43 -7.24 -25.86 -5.29
C ASP A 43 -8.45 -25.85 -6.23
N LEU A 44 -8.21 -25.42 -7.47
CA LEU A 44 -9.19 -25.49 -8.54
C LEU A 44 -9.53 -26.94 -8.72
N LEU A 45 -10.82 -27.25 -8.75
CA LEU A 45 -11.28 -28.59 -9.02
C LEU A 45 -10.62 -29.07 -10.31
N ASN A 46 -9.86 -30.16 -10.22
CA ASN A 46 -9.31 -30.83 -11.38
C ASN A 46 -10.48 -31.43 -12.19
N LEU A 47 -10.95 -30.66 -13.18
CA LEU A 47 -12.09 -31.04 -14.01
C LEU A 47 -11.70 -32.04 -15.11
N GLY A 48 -10.56 -32.73 -14.96
CA GLY A 48 -10.03 -33.67 -15.93
C GLY A 48 -9.23 -32.98 -17.03
N ASN A 49 -8.72 -33.77 -17.96
CA ASN A 49 -7.87 -33.30 -19.06
C ASN A 49 -8.66 -32.38 -20.00
N ASN A 50 -8.83 -31.11 -19.62
CA ASN A 50 -9.60 -30.13 -20.35
C ASN A 50 -8.69 -29.38 -21.32
N GLN A 51 -8.66 -29.82 -22.55
CA GLN A 51 -8.05 -29.10 -23.70
C GLN A 51 -8.85 -27.82 -24.08
N ARG A 52 -9.57 -27.21 -23.14
CA ARG A 52 -10.32 -26.00 -23.40
C ARG A 52 -9.37 -24.83 -23.55
N LYS A 53 -9.56 -24.04 -24.59
CA LYS A 53 -8.83 -22.81 -24.83
C LYS A 53 -9.45 -21.67 -24.03
N VAL A 54 -8.60 -20.92 -23.34
CA VAL A 54 -9.00 -19.76 -22.54
C VAL A 54 -8.25 -18.53 -23.03
N ALA A 55 -8.98 -17.52 -23.49
CA ALA A 55 -8.42 -16.22 -23.79
C ALA A 55 -8.50 -15.34 -22.53
N ILE A 56 -7.35 -14.82 -22.09
CA ILE A 56 -7.23 -13.93 -20.93
C ILE A 56 -6.92 -12.53 -21.48
N LEU A 57 -7.75 -11.56 -21.10
CA LEU A 57 -7.64 -10.18 -21.59
C LEU A 57 -6.90 -9.31 -20.59
N GLY A 58 -5.65 -9.02 -20.92
CA GLY A 58 -4.72 -8.23 -20.11
C GLY A 58 -3.66 -9.06 -19.38
N GLY A 59 -2.39 -8.67 -19.53
CA GLY A 59 -1.22 -9.25 -18.88
C GLY A 59 -0.87 -8.58 -17.55
N GLY A 60 -1.83 -7.98 -16.84
CA GLY A 60 -1.65 -7.52 -15.46
C GLY A 60 -1.57 -8.70 -14.48
N ILE A 61 -1.28 -8.41 -13.19
CA ILE A 61 -1.11 -9.46 -12.18
C ILE A 61 -2.30 -10.44 -12.13
N SER A 62 -3.53 -9.95 -12.25
CA SER A 62 -4.74 -10.79 -12.21
C SER A 62 -4.81 -11.75 -13.43
N GLY A 63 -4.45 -11.27 -14.62
CA GLY A 63 -4.43 -12.10 -15.82
C GLY A 63 -3.32 -13.14 -15.79
N LEU A 64 -2.14 -12.75 -15.31
CA LEU A 64 -1.00 -13.66 -15.12
C LEU A 64 -1.31 -14.74 -14.10
N THR A 65 -1.90 -14.36 -12.95
CA THR A 65 -2.35 -15.32 -11.92
C THR A 65 -3.40 -16.28 -12.48
N ALA A 66 -4.39 -15.76 -13.23
CA ALA A 66 -5.41 -16.61 -13.86
C ALA A 66 -4.79 -17.61 -14.85
N ALA A 67 -3.87 -17.14 -15.70
CA ALA A 67 -3.16 -18.02 -16.62
C ALA A 67 -2.35 -19.09 -15.90
N TYR A 68 -1.64 -18.70 -14.84
CA TYR A 68 -0.82 -19.59 -14.03
C TYR A 68 -1.65 -20.70 -13.40
N GLU A 69 -2.73 -20.34 -12.70
CA GLU A 69 -3.59 -21.31 -12.02
C GLU A 69 -4.36 -22.22 -13.01
N LEU A 70 -4.89 -21.65 -14.10
CA LEU A 70 -5.58 -22.43 -15.10
C LEU A 70 -4.64 -23.38 -15.85
N SER A 71 -3.40 -22.96 -16.10
CA SER A 71 -2.39 -23.80 -16.74
C SER A 71 -2.02 -25.02 -15.90
N LYS A 72 -1.96 -24.87 -14.57
CA LYS A 72 -1.77 -26.01 -13.63
C LYS A 72 -2.89 -27.03 -13.76
N GLN A 73 -4.09 -26.63 -14.20
CA GLN A 73 -5.24 -27.49 -14.40
C GLN A 73 -5.37 -28.00 -15.85
N GLY A 74 -4.35 -27.77 -16.69
CA GLY A 74 -4.29 -28.28 -18.06
C GLY A 74 -5.07 -27.45 -19.10
N TYR A 75 -5.51 -26.22 -18.75
CA TYR A 75 -6.13 -25.33 -19.73
C TYR A 75 -5.09 -24.74 -20.69
N ASP A 76 -5.46 -24.65 -21.97
CA ASP A 76 -4.65 -23.95 -22.98
C ASP A 76 -4.97 -22.45 -22.94
N CYS A 77 -4.16 -21.70 -22.19
CA CYS A 77 -4.35 -20.26 -21.98
C CYS A 77 -3.58 -19.45 -23.01
N THR A 78 -4.21 -18.37 -23.50
CA THR A 78 -3.56 -17.32 -24.27
C THR A 78 -3.85 -15.97 -23.61
N ILE A 79 -2.81 -15.21 -23.28
CA ILE A 79 -2.92 -13.88 -22.68
C ILE A 79 -2.77 -12.84 -23.80
N LEU A 80 -3.76 -11.96 -23.96
CA LEU A 80 -3.73 -10.84 -24.91
C LEU A 80 -3.42 -9.56 -24.15
N GLU A 81 -2.19 -9.05 -24.29
CA GLU A 81 -1.72 -7.82 -23.63
C GLU A 81 -1.62 -6.69 -24.66
N ALA A 82 -2.29 -5.58 -24.38
CA ALA A 82 -2.32 -4.42 -25.29
C ALA A 82 -0.96 -3.70 -25.37
N SER A 83 -0.20 -3.71 -24.29
CA SER A 83 1.09 -3.04 -24.18
C SER A 83 2.25 -3.90 -24.73
N HIS A 84 3.44 -3.33 -24.72
CA HIS A 84 4.69 -4.04 -25.00
C HIS A 84 5.24 -4.80 -23.80
N ARG A 85 4.64 -4.64 -22.61
CA ARG A 85 5.05 -5.26 -21.35
C ARG A 85 3.84 -5.80 -20.58
N CYS A 86 4.05 -6.84 -19.79
CA CYS A 86 3.12 -7.26 -18.74
C CYS A 86 3.26 -6.43 -17.46
N GLY A 87 2.34 -6.64 -16.51
CA GLY A 87 2.34 -6.03 -15.19
C GLY A 87 1.27 -4.96 -15.02
N GLY A 88 0.85 -4.28 -16.08
CA GLY A 88 -0.14 -3.21 -15.99
C GLY A 88 0.31 -2.12 -14.99
N ARG A 89 -0.41 -1.96 -13.88
CA ARG A 89 -0.09 -1.01 -12.79
C ARG A 89 1.09 -1.42 -11.89
N ILE A 90 1.61 -2.62 -12.03
CA ILE A 90 2.91 -2.99 -11.46
C ILE A 90 3.96 -2.61 -12.50
N PHE A 91 4.62 -1.50 -12.25
CA PHE A 91 5.62 -0.96 -13.14
C PHE A 91 6.80 -0.45 -12.31
N THR A 92 7.93 -1.12 -12.47
CA THR A 92 9.21 -0.71 -11.90
C THR A 92 10.03 -0.10 -13.03
N VAL A 93 10.43 1.14 -12.85
CA VAL A 93 11.22 1.93 -13.83
C VAL A 93 12.69 1.81 -13.50
N ARG A 94 13.52 1.61 -14.52
CA ARG A 94 14.99 1.60 -14.45
C ARG A 94 15.59 2.48 -15.53
N HIS A 95 16.89 2.64 -15.50
CA HIS A 95 17.61 3.32 -16.58
C HIS A 95 17.23 2.74 -17.94
N GLY A 96 17.00 3.62 -18.91
CA GLY A 96 16.63 3.25 -20.28
C GLY A 96 15.16 2.88 -20.49
N ASP A 97 14.34 2.74 -19.42
CA ASP A 97 12.93 2.43 -19.59
C ASP A 97 12.14 3.58 -20.23
N LEU A 98 11.25 3.20 -21.14
CA LEU A 98 10.32 4.14 -21.76
C LEU A 98 9.15 4.44 -20.83
N ILE A 99 8.99 5.71 -20.50
CA ILE A 99 7.83 6.26 -19.82
C ILE A 99 6.95 6.90 -20.90
N ASP A 100 5.83 6.24 -21.20
CA ASP A 100 4.89 6.69 -22.25
C ASP A 100 3.66 7.33 -21.59
N GLU A 101 3.75 8.61 -21.32
CA GLU A 101 2.61 9.43 -20.90
C GLU A 101 1.85 9.93 -22.13
N ILE A 102 0.55 10.19 -21.96
CA ILE A 102 -0.29 10.66 -23.07
C ILE A 102 0.28 11.97 -23.63
N GLY A 103 0.84 11.89 -24.85
CA GLY A 103 1.44 13.02 -25.55
C GLY A 103 2.85 13.39 -25.12
N ASN A 104 3.45 12.68 -24.18
CA ASN A 104 4.82 12.91 -23.75
C ASN A 104 5.54 11.58 -23.53
N ARG A 105 6.46 11.24 -24.42
CA ARG A 105 7.32 10.07 -24.32
C ARG A 105 8.70 10.48 -23.87
N GLN A 106 9.21 9.84 -22.83
CA GLN A 106 10.53 10.10 -22.30
C GLN A 106 11.20 8.80 -21.87
N TYR A 107 12.52 8.79 -21.90
CA TYR A 107 13.31 7.69 -21.36
C TYR A 107 13.83 8.07 -19.98
N CYS A 108 13.96 7.07 -19.13
CA CYS A 108 14.53 7.26 -17.80
C CYS A 108 16.06 7.34 -17.91
N GLU A 109 16.64 8.48 -17.55
CA GLU A 109 18.06 8.78 -17.70
C GLU A 109 18.75 9.04 -16.36
N TRP A 110 18.68 8.11 -15.43
CA TRP A 110 19.50 8.14 -14.21
C TRP A 110 20.65 7.12 -14.28
N ASP A 111 21.43 6.98 -13.21
CA ASP A 111 22.56 6.04 -13.17
C ASP A 111 22.08 4.59 -13.39
N ASP A 112 22.79 3.84 -14.22
CA ASP A 112 22.49 2.44 -14.56
C ASP A 112 23.10 1.50 -13.52
N GLU A 113 22.59 1.59 -12.29
CA GLU A 113 23.01 0.74 -11.18
C GLU A 113 21.87 -0.22 -10.77
N PRO A 114 22.17 -1.49 -10.44
CA PRO A 114 21.14 -2.50 -10.16
C PRO A 114 20.17 -2.14 -9.02
N HIS A 115 20.59 -1.31 -8.07
CA HIS A 115 19.78 -0.84 -6.96
C HIS A 115 18.99 0.43 -7.27
N MET A 116 19.24 1.07 -8.42
CA MET A 116 18.53 2.26 -8.86
C MET A 116 17.27 1.87 -9.63
N TYR A 117 16.16 1.86 -8.94
CA TYR A 117 14.84 1.62 -9.53
C TYR A 117 13.78 2.44 -8.82
N PHE A 118 12.65 2.64 -9.49
CA PHE A 118 11.48 3.31 -8.94
C PHE A 118 10.21 2.53 -9.25
N ASN A 119 9.45 2.17 -8.22
CA ASN A 119 8.14 1.56 -8.39
C ASN A 119 7.10 2.63 -8.70
N ALA A 120 6.85 2.89 -9.98
CA ALA A 120 5.94 3.94 -10.46
C ALA A 120 4.44 3.61 -10.25
N GLY A 121 4.15 2.43 -9.74
CA GLY A 121 2.79 1.96 -9.45
C GLY A 121 2.68 1.37 -8.04
N ALA A 122 2.38 0.08 -7.96
CA ALA A 122 2.42 -0.65 -6.70
C ALA A 122 3.84 -0.62 -6.13
N ALA A 123 4.00 -0.26 -4.85
CA ALA A 123 5.32 -0.10 -4.24
C ALA A 123 5.51 -0.94 -2.96
N ARG A 124 4.44 -1.41 -2.34
CA ARG A 124 4.51 -2.11 -1.06
C ARG A 124 3.48 -3.21 -0.94
N ILE A 125 3.78 -4.22 -0.12
CA ILE A 125 2.93 -5.36 0.18
C ILE A 125 2.67 -5.39 1.69
N PRO A 126 1.46 -5.06 2.14
CA PRO A 126 1.08 -5.23 3.53
C PRO A 126 1.15 -6.70 3.97
N SER A 127 1.55 -6.95 5.22
CA SER A 127 1.59 -8.29 5.81
C SER A 127 0.23 -9.00 5.84
N THR A 128 -0.86 -8.25 5.68
CA THR A 128 -2.23 -8.76 5.55
C THR A 128 -2.54 -9.32 4.16
N HIS A 129 -1.74 -9.01 3.12
CA HIS A 129 -1.92 -9.50 1.76
C HIS A 129 -1.41 -10.93 1.57
N ARG A 130 -1.97 -11.86 2.36
CA ARG A 130 -1.50 -13.25 2.47
C ARG A 130 -1.42 -13.99 1.14
N ASN A 131 -2.40 -13.79 0.24
CA ASN A 131 -2.40 -14.45 -1.07
C ASN A 131 -1.21 -14.00 -1.92
N LEU A 132 -0.94 -12.67 -1.96
CA LEU A 132 0.19 -12.14 -2.71
C LEU A 132 1.52 -12.63 -2.14
N LEU A 133 1.66 -12.65 -0.81
CA LEU A 133 2.85 -13.16 -0.13
C LEU A 133 3.04 -14.66 -0.38
N ALA A 134 1.95 -15.44 -0.47
CA ALA A 134 2.02 -16.85 -0.83
C ALA A 134 2.55 -17.04 -2.27
N TYR A 135 2.08 -16.23 -3.22
CA TYR A 135 2.62 -16.25 -4.59
C TYR A 135 4.08 -15.80 -4.65
N CYS A 136 4.48 -14.78 -3.90
CA CYS A 136 5.90 -14.41 -3.83
C CYS A 136 6.76 -15.60 -3.42
N LYS A 137 6.34 -16.35 -2.40
CA LYS A 137 7.03 -17.56 -1.96
C LYS A 137 7.00 -18.68 -3.02
N GLU A 138 5.85 -18.91 -3.67
CA GLU A 138 5.68 -19.97 -4.67
C GLU A 138 6.49 -19.71 -5.95
N LEU A 139 6.64 -18.44 -6.31
CA LEU A 139 7.37 -17.97 -7.50
C LEU A 139 8.84 -17.63 -7.22
N ASP A 140 9.34 -17.95 -6.02
CA ASP A 140 10.72 -17.69 -5.58
C ASP A 140 11.11 -16.20 -5.72
N VAL A 141 10.20 -15.31 -5.28
CA VAL A 141 10.43 -13.88 -5.25
C VAL A 141 10.91 -13.47 -3.86
N ASP A 142 12.15 -13.05 -3.76
CA ASP A 142 12.74 -12.54 -2.52
C ASP A 142 12.06 -11.27 -2.07
N LEU A 143 11.81 -11.19 -0.75
CA LEU A 143 11.16 -10.05 -0.12
C LEU A 143 12.08 -9.41 0.92
N GLU A 144 11.99 -8.09 1.00
CA GLU A 144 12.63 -7.27 2.03
C GLU A 144 11.62 -6.38 2.72
N VAL A 145 12.00 -5.82 3.88
CA VAL A 145 11.14 -4.87 4.61
C VAL A 145 11.07 -3.55 3.87
N PHE A 146 9.85 -3.07 3.63
CA PHE A 146 9.61 -1.76 3.05
C PHE A 146 9.49 -0.71 4.16
N ILE A 147 10.34 0.31 4.12
CA ILE A 147 10.30 1.44 5.05
C ILE A 147 9.37 2.50 4.48
N ASN A 148 8.14 2.57 4.99
CA ASN A 148 7.15 3.55 4.53
C ASN A 148 7.32 4.93 5.16
N GLU A 149 7.87 4.99 6.37
CA GLU A 149 8.12 6.23 7.09
C GLU A 149 9.59 6.44 7.36
N ASN A 150 10.09 7.59 6.96
CA ASN A 150 11.39 8.08 7.41
C ASN A 150 11.18 9.31 8.29
N LYS A 151 11.25 9.12 9.60
CA LYS A 151 11.07 10.20 10.58
C LYS A 151 12.14 11.28 10.51
N THR A 152 13.30 10.96 9.93
CA THR A 152 14.40 11.92 9.72
C THR A 152 14.38 12.55 8.33
N ALA A 153 13.43 12.17 7.46
CA ALA A 153 13.23 12.83 6.18
C ALA A 153 13.00 14.34 6.38
N LEU A 154 13.55 15.13 5.47
CA LEU A 154 13.41 16.59 5.54
C LEU A 154 12.06 16.99 4.93
N VAL A 155 11.38 17.87 5.65
CA VAL A 155 10.16 18.55 5.21
C VAL A 155 10.51 20.00 4.94
N GLN A 156 10.15 20.49 3.77
CA GLN A 156 10.38 21.87 3.35
C GLN A 156 9.10 22.45 2.75
N ASP A 157 8.78 23.66 3.16
CA ASP A 157 7.72 24.48 2.59
C ASP A 157 8.18 25.94 2.61
N ASP A 158 8.14 26.62 1.50
CA ASP A 158 8.62 28.01 1.36
C ASP A 158 7.96 28.99 2.33
N LYS A 159 6.78 28.65 2.85
CA LYS A 159 6.03 29.46 3.81
C LYS A 159 6.38 29.16 5.26
N MET A 160 6.98 28.01 5.53
CA MET A 160 7.37 27.58 6.87
C MET A 160 8.86 27.90 7.09
N LEU A 161 9.18 28.56 8.19
CA LEU A 161 10.56 28.91 8.58
C LEU A 161 11.39 29.58 7.48
N GLY A 162 10.73 30.35 6.59
CA GLY A 162 11.40 30.98 5.44
C GLY A 162 11.97 29.99 4.42
N GLY A 163 11.35 28.83 4.26
CA GLY A 163 11.82 27.77 3.36
C GLY A 163 12.93 26.90 3.93
N LYS A 164 13.30 27.04 5.21
CA LYS A 164 14.32 26.22 5.84
C LYS A 164 13.79 24.81 6.10
N PRO A 165 14.47 23.74 5.63
CA PRO A 165 14.03 22.37 5.87
C PRO A 165 14.18 21.99 7.34
N ILE A 166 13.23 21.17 7.82
CA ILE A 166 13.27 20.53 9.14
C ILE A 166 13.02 19.04 9.02
N ARG A 167 13.40 18.26 10.03
CA ARG A 167 13.10 16.82 10.03
C ARG A 167 11.60 16.60 10.29
N ASN A 168 11.03 15.60 9.64
CA ASN A 168 9.64 15.21 9.84
C ASN A 168 9.33 14.96 11.33
N ILE A 169 10.25 14.34 12.07
CA ILE A 169 10.06 14.09 13.50
C ILE A 169 9.97 15.36 14.33
N ASP A 170 10.69 16.42 13.97
CA ASP A 170 10.63 17.72 14.68
C ASP A 170 9.27 18.37 14.45
N TYR A 171 8.77 18.32 13.21
CA TYR A 171 7.45 18.81 12.88
C TYR A 171 6.35 18.04 13.64
N THR A 172 6.34 16.72 13.52
CA THR A 172 5.26 15.89 14.07
C THR A 172 5.27 15.88 15.60
N THR A 173 6.43 15.90 16.23
CA THR A 173 6.56 15.93 17.68
C THR A 173 6.11 17.28 18.24
N SER A 174 6.55 18.39 17.65
CA SER A 174 6.14 19.73 18.08
C SER A 174 4.64 19.96 17.89
N MET A 175 4.09 19.54 16.75
CA MET A 175 2.66 19.65 16.49
C MET A 175 1.84 18.82 17.49
N ARG A 176 2.27 17.60 17.79
CA ARG A 176 1.63 16.75 18.81
C ARG A 176 1.61 17.45 20.18
N GLY A 177 2.74 18.02 20.60
CA GLY A 177 2.86 18.72 21.88
C GLY A 177 1.90 19.92 21.96
N PHE A 178 1.88 20.78 20.95
CA PHE A 178 0.97 21.93 20.93
C PHE A 178 -0.51 21.54 20.82
N MET A 179 -0.84 20.50 20.08
CA MET A 179 -2.21 20.00 20.05
C MET A 179 -2.64 19.46 21.41
N ALA A 180 -1.77 18.74 22.11
CA ALA A 180 -2.03 18.26 23.46
C ALA A 180 -2.19 19.42 24.46
N GLU A 181 -1.36 20.46 24.36
CA GLU A 181 -1.50 21.68 25.19
C GLU A 181 -2.85 22.36 24.96
N LEU A 182 -3.30 22.47 23.70
CA LEU A 182 -4.61 23.03 23.38
C LEU A 182 -5.75 22.15 23.94
N MET A 183 -5.62 20.81 23.85
CA MET A 183 -6.61 19.89 24.42
C MET A 183 -6.68 20.01 25.94
N ALA A 184 -5.54 20.04 26.64
CA ALA A 184 -5.49 20.18 28.09
C ALA A 184 -6.13 21.51 28.55
N LYS A 185 -5.80 22.63 27.88
CA LYS A 185 -6.40 23.93 28.15
C LYS A 185 -7.91 23.97 27.83
N GLY A 186 -8.32 23.28 26.76
CA GLY A 186 -9.73 23.17 26.37
C GLY A 186 -10.55 22.39 27.40
N MET A 187 -9.98 21.34 28.00
CA MET A 187 -10.67 20.58 29.05
C MET A 187 -10.96 21.39 30.30
N SER A 188 -10.08 22.30 30.69
CA SER A 188 -10.25 23.16 31.88
C SER A 188 -11.32 24.24 31.68
N SER A 189 -11.72 24.51 30.41
CA SER A 189 -12.65 25.59 30.03
C SER A 189 -13.93 25.10 29.37
N ALA A 190 -14.11 23.78 29.17
CA ALA A 190 -15.15 23.28 28.28
C ALA A 190 -16.35 22.72 29.04
N GLU A 191 -17.52 23.18 28.66
CA GLU A 191 -18.76 22.44 28.72
C GLU A 191 -18.70 21.35 27.64
N MET A 192 -18.33 20.13 28.03
CA MET A 192 -18.41 18.98 27.13
C MET A 192 -19.84 18.44 27.18
N ASP A 193 -20.38 18.05 26.02
CA ASP A 193 -21.74 17.50 25.89
C ASP A 193 -22.01 16.26 26.75
N ALA A 194 -20.96 15.58 27.20
CA ALA A 194 -21.00 14.50 28.17
C ALA A 194 -20.17 14.87 29.41
N PRO A 195 -20.77 15.02 30.59
CA PRO A 195 -20.04 15.33 31.80
C PRO A 195 -19.20 14.11 32.21
N PHE A 196 -17.88 14.29 32.26
CA PHE A 196 -17.00 13.32 32.92
C PHE A 196 -17.09 13.47 34.44
N SER A 197 -16.96 12.36 35.15
CA SER A 197 -16.65 12.39 36.57
C SER A 197 -15.28 13.01 36.77
N GLU A 198 -14.99 13.55 37.96
CA GLU A 198 -13.70 14.14 38.31
C GLU A 198 -12.54 13.17 38.06
N SER A 199 -12.72 11.89 38.40
CA SER A 199 -11.72 10.84 38.19
C SER A 199 -11.48 10.54 36.69
N GLU A 200 -12.53 10.59 35.84
CA GLU A 200 -12.38 10.41 34.40
C GLU A 200 -11.68 11.60 33.75
N ALA A 201 -11.99 12.82 34.19
CA ALA A 201 -11.34 14.03 33.72
C ALA A 201 -9.83 14.04 34.08
N GLU A 202 -9.46 13.66 35.33
CA GLU A 202 -8.07 13.51 35.72
C GLU A 202 -7.33 12.45 34.93
N THR A 203 -7.97 11.30 34.67
CA THR A 203 -7.40 10.23 33.86
C THR A 203 -7.16 10.70 32.43
N LEU A 204 -8.12 11.36 31.80
CA LEU A 204 -7.98 11.91 30.45
C LEU A 204 -6.88 12.98 30.37
N LEU A 205 -6.82 13.87 31.37
CA LEU A 205 -5.76 14.88 31.43
C LEU A 205 -4.37 14.24 31.55
N SER A 206 -4.23 13.20 32.36
CA SER A 206 -2.98 12.42 32.47
C SER A 206 -2.59 11.78 31.14
N MET A 207 -3.56 11.23 30.39
CA MET A 207 -3.32 10.70 29.04
C MET A 207 -2.88 11.79 28.05
N ILE A 208 -3.51 12.96 28.09
CA ILE A 208 -3.16 14.11 27.23
C ILE A 208 -1.74 14.61 27.56
N ARG A 209 -1.40 14.73 28.84
CA ARG A 209 -0.04 15.08 29.28
C ARG A 209 1.01 14.12 28.71
N SER A 210 0.76 12.83 28.89
CA SER A 210 1.65 11.78 28.38
C SER A 210 1.71 11.77 26.84
N PHE A 211 0.58 12.00 26.16
CA PHE A 211 0.52 12.06 24.70
C PHE A 211 1.37 13.21 24.14
N GLY A 212 1.30 14.39 24.76
CA GLY A 212 1.99 15.60 24.31
C GLY A 212 3.36 15.85 24.91
N ASP A 213 3.81 15.07 25.92
CA ASP A 213 4.95 15.39 26.78
C ASP A 213 4.82 16.77 27.39
N LEU A 214 3.64 17.07 27.98
CA LEU A 214 3.42 18.34 28.67
C LEU A 214 4.08 18.32 30.05
N ASN A 215 4.51 19.51 30.51
CA ASN A 215 4.96 19.67 31.86
C ASN A 215 3.77 19.70 32.86
N GLU A 216 4.08 19.93 34.17
CA GLU A 216 3.07 19.96 35.23
C GLU A 216 2.05 21.10 35.08
N ASP A 217 2.41 22.16 34.35
CA ASP A 217 1.54 23.30 34.06
C ASP A 217 0.74 23.14 32.76
N ASP A 218 0.69 21.94 32.19
CA ASP A 218 0.03 21.61 30.90
C ASP A 218 0.59 22.40 29.72
N ILE A 219 1.88 22.72 29.74
CA ILE A 219 2.57 23.47 28.70
C ILE A 219 3.58 22.55 27.98
N PHE A 220 3.60 22.63 26.66
CA PHE A 220 4.62 21.96 25.87
C PHE A 220 5.92 22.75 25.82
N LYS A 221 7.02 22.13 26.23
CA LYS A 221 8.37 22.70 26.29
C LYS A 221 9.40 21.95 25.45
N GLY A 222 8.94 21.09 24.52
CA GLY A 222 9.78 20.18 23.78
C GLY A 222 9.57 18.74 24.24
N SER A 223 10.16 17.78 23.52
CA SER A 223 9.98 16.36 23.80
C SER A 223 11.24 15.58 23.43
N PHE A 224 11.61 14.61 24.25
CA PHE A 224 12.69 13.67 23.94
C PHE A 224 12.40 12.84 22.68
N ARG A 225 11.14 12.77 22.20
CA ARG A 225 10.75 12.05 20.98
C ARG A 225 11.34 12.65 19.71
N SER A 226 11.72 13.94 19.72
CA SER A 226 12.47 14.57 18.63
C SER A 226 13.96 14.20 18.61
N GLY A 227 14.41 13.48 19.64
CA GLY A 227 15.82 13.10 19.84
C GLY A 227 16.64 14.21 20.49
N TYR A 228 17.94 14.06 20.44
CA TYR A 228 18.91 14.93 21.12
C TYR A 228 19.85 15.58 20.12
N ALA A 229 20.10 16.87 20.31
CA ALA A 229 21.08 17.64 19.53
C ALA A 229 22.52 17.39 19.98
N ALA A 230 22.69 17.11 21.28
CA ALA A 230 23.99 16.85 21.88
C ALA A 230 23.85 15.94 23.12
N GLY A 231 24.98 15.52 23.68
CA GLY A 231 25.03 14.61 24.82
C GLY A 231 25.14 13.15 24.41
N GLY A 232 25.29 12.28 25.35
CA GLY A 232 25.49 10.87 25.14
C GLY A 232 25.73 10.09 26.43
N PHE A 233 26.56 9.06 26.37
CA PHE A 233 26.77 8.15 27.47
C PHE A 233 27.38 8.81 28.73
N LEU A 234 28.21 9.83 28.54
CA LEU A 234 28.93 10.52 29.65
C LEU A 234 28.36 11.89 30.00
N GLU A 235 27.46 12.42 29.22
CA GLU A 235 26.90 13.75 29.37
C GLU A 235 25.38 13.72 29.26
N HIS A 236 24.71 14.65 29.95
CA HIS A 236 23.26 14.78 29.81
C HIS A 236 22.87 15.11 28.37
N GLY A 237 21.83 14.45 27.87
CA GLY A 237 21.30 14.73 26.55
C GLY A 237 20.65 16.12 26.49
N VAL A 238 21.00 16.88 25.46
CA VAL A 238 20.34 18.14 25.12
C VAL A 238 19.32 17.84 24.06
N GLN A 239 18.04 17.99 24.38
CA GLN A 239 16.95 17.74 23.43
C GLN A 239 17.04 18.68 22.24
N ASN A 240 16.54 18.22 21.09
CA ASN A 240 16.35 19.10 19.94
C ASN A 240 15.31 20.19 20.26
N ASP A 241 15.51 21.37 19.71
CA ASP A 241 14.59 22.48 19.87
C ASP A 241 13.22 22.15 19.26
N MET A 242 12.17 22.59 19.90
CA MET A 242 10.83 22.53 19.35
C MET A 242 10.67 23.55 18.22
N VAL A 243 9.89 23.21 17.21
CA VAL A 243 9.47 24.15 16.18
C VAL A 243 8.33 25.00 16.71
N ALA A 244 8.39 26.32 16.55
CA ALA A 244 7.35 27.21 17.07
C ALA A 244 5.99 26.91 16.41
N PHE A 245 4.93 26.93 17.22
CA PHE A 245 3.57 26.55 16.75
C PHE A 245 3.09 27.37 15.56
N ARG A 246 3.38 28.66 15.55
CA ARG A 246 3.01 29.56 14.46
C ARG A 246 3.66 29.16 13.13
N ASP A 247 4.90 28.70 13.16
CA ASP A 247 5.62 28.24 11.96
C ASP A 247 5.05 26.92 11.44
N LEU A 248 4.69 26.00 12.36
CA LEU A 248 4.04 24.75 11.98
C LEU A 248 2.70 24.95 11.23
N LEU A 249 1.97 26.00 11.58
CA LEU A 249 0.68 26.31 10.95
C LEU A 249 0.80 26.96 9.56
N GLN A 250 1.98 27.39 9.15
CA GLN A 250 2.20 28.02 7.86
C GLN A 250 2.26 27.03 6.71
N THR A 251 2.59 25.76 6.98
CA THR A 251 2.68 24.74 5.95
C THR A 251 1.32 24.13 5.58
N ARG A 252 1.16 23.80 4.29
CA ARG A 252 0.03 23.00 3.80
C ARG A 252 0.20 21.49 4.01
N LEU A 253 1.40 21.07 4.42
CA LEU A 253 1.76 19.65 4.60
C LEU A 253 1.22 19.07 5.92
N GLY A 254 0.73 19.88 6.84
CA GLY A 254 0.30 19.47 8.17
C GLY A 254 -0.71 18.32 8.17
N ARG A 255 -1.69 18.33 7.26
CA ARG A 255 -2.66 17.25 7.11
C ARG A 255 -1.99 15.93 6.72
N GLN A 256 -1.02 15.96 5.82
CA GLN A 256 -0.29 14.77 5.36
C GLN A 256 0.67 14.24 6.44
N LEU A 257 1.31 15.13 7.18
CA LEU A 257 2.29 14.78 8.19
C LEU A 257 1.66 14.22 9.48
N ILE A 258 0.46 14.68 9.84
CA ILE A 258 -0.22 14.26 11.07
C ILE A 258 -1.21 13.12 10.81
N GLY A 259 -1.93 13.16 9.68
CA GLY A 259 -2.97 12.20 9.32
C GLY A 259 -2.50 11.09 8.37
N ALA A 260 -1.21 11.00 8.09
CA ALA A 260 -0.69 9.96 7.22
C ALA A 260 -0.75 8.59 7.90
N ASN A 261 -1.33 7.63 7.21
CA ASN A 261 -1.28 6.18 7.46
C ASN A 261 -2.38 5.54 8.31
N GLU A 262 -3.55 6.11 8.36
CA GLU A 262 -4.74 5.37 8.78
C GLU A 262 -5.33 4.60 7.59
N GLY A 263 -4.72 3.50 7.25
CA GLY A 263 -5.19 2.55 6.25
C GLY A 263 -5.07 1.12 6.76
N ASP A 264 -5.79 0.18 6.15
CA ASP A 264 -5.74 -1.27 6.42
C ASP A 264 -4.41 -1.88 5.90
N THR A 265 -3.32 -1.22 6.20
CA THR A 265 -1.97 -1.60 5.76
C THR A 265 -1.26 -2.32 6.87
N GLY A 266 -1.67 -3.10 7.69
CA GLY A 266 -0.93 -3.85 8.71
C GLY A 266 0.46 -3.26 9.12
N PRO A 267 0.97 -3.58 10.27
CA PRO A 267 2.18 -2.90 10.81
C PRO A 267 3.47 -3.18 10.04
N ILE A 268 3.51 -4.30 9.28
CA ILE A 268 4.69 -4.69 8.50
C ILE A 268 4.39 -4.57 7.02
N LEU A 269 5.20 -3.78 6.34
CA LEU A 269 5.18 -3.62 4.90
C LEU A 269 6.42 -4.30 4.31
N MET A 270 6.25 -4.94 3.17
CA MET A 270 7.29 -5.63 2.44
C MET A 270 7.33 -5.17 0.98
N GLN A 271 8.43 -5.42 0.32
CA GLN A 271 8.58 -5.26 -1.13
C GLN A 271 9.46 -6.38 -1.67
N PRO A 272 9.34 -6.73 -2.96
CA PRO A 272 10.31 -7.58 -3.62
C PRO A 272 11.66 -6.88 -3.72
N THR A 273 12.74 -7.61 -3.42
CA THR A 273 14.10 -7.14 -3.62
C THR A 273 14.36 -6.86 -5.10
N GLY A 274 14.73 -5.63 -5.41
CA GLY A 274 14.98 -5.19 -6.77
C GLY A 274 13.75 -4.75 -7.58
N GLY A 275 12.58 -4.56 -6.94
CA GLY A 275 11.40 -3.92 -7.54
C GLY A 275 10.16 -4.82 -7.62
N MET A 276 9.00 -4.19 -7.64
CA MET A 276 7.69 -4.87 -7.66
C MET A 276 7.46 -5.75 -8.89
N ASP A 277 8.12 -5.45 -10.01
CA ASP A 277 8.04 -6.23 -11.25
C ASP A 277 8.65 -7.64 -11.14
N LYS A 278 9.42 -7.92 -10.09
CA LYS A 278 9.91 -9.28 -9.80
C LYS A 278 8.76 -10.29 -9.66
N ILE A 279 7.61 -9.86 -9.14
CA ILE A 279 6.40 -10.69 -9.07
C ILE A 279 5.90 -11.01 -10.49
N ILE A 280 5.89 -10.02 -11.37
CA ILE A 280 5.48 -10.21 -12.76
C ILE A 280 6.44 -11.16 -13.48
N HIS A 281 7.74 -10.98 -13.29
CA HIS A 281 8.75 -11.89 -13.85
C HIS A 281 8.60 -13.32 -13.29
N GLY A 282 8.30 -13.47 -11.99
CA GLY A 282 7.99 -14.76 -11.41
C GLY A 282 6.85 -15.49 -12.13
N PHE A 283 5.75 -14.82 -12.41
CA PHE A 283 4.67 -15.40 -13.23
C PHE A 283 5.09 -15.66 -14.67
N LEU A 284 5.82 -14.74 -15.30
CA LEU A 284 6.25 -14.87 -16.70
C LEU A 284 7.21 -16.05 -16.92
N ASN A 285 7.98 -16.45 -15.91
CA ASN A 285 8.79 -17.67 -15.98
C ASN A 285 7.96 -18.94 -16.22
N HIS A 286 6.67 -18.91 -15.88
CA HIS A 286 5.76 -20.05 -16.02
C HIS A 286 4.76 -19.93 -17.20
N VAL A 287 4.36 -18.70 -17.52
CA VAL A 287 3.29 -18.46 -18.52
C VAL A 287 3.66 -17.42 -19.57
N GLY A 288 4.92 -17.01 -19.63
CA GLY A 288 5.36 -15.97 -20.56
C GLY A 288 5.24 -16.34 -22.05
N ASP A 289 5.39 -17.61 -22.36
CA ASP A 289 5.21 -18.18 -23.71
C ASP A 289 3.75 -18.07 -24.24
N ARG A 290 2.81 -17.84 -23.33
CA ARG A 290 1.38 -17.71 -23.60
C ARG A 290 0.95 -16.26 -23.84
N VAL A 291 1.85 -15.30 -23.71
CA VAL A 291 1.56 -13.87 -23.84
C VAL A 291 1.71 -13.42 -25.28
N LYS A 292 0.68 -12.76 -25.79
CA LYS A 292 0.71 -12.02 -27.05
C LYS A 292 0.69 -10.54 -26.74
N TYR A 293 1.84 -9.91 -26.89
CA TYR A 293 2.00 -8.46 -26.69
C TYR A 293 1.43 -7.65 -27.86
N ARG A 294 1.12 -6.38 -27.62
CA ARG A 294 0.55 -5.44 -28.60
C ARG A 294 -0.75 -5.95 -29.22
N ALA A 295 -1.47 -6.79 -28.47
CA ALA A 295 -2.73 -7.42 -28.85
C ALA A 295 -3.90 -6.70 -28.15
N MET A 296 -4.24 -5.51 -28.62
CA MET A 296 -5.35 -4.73 -28.07
C MET A 296 -6.69 -5.37 -28.47
N VAL A 297 -7.51 -5.71 -27.48
CA VAL A 297 -8.87 -6.22 -27.70
C VAL A 297 -9.81 -5.04 -27.92
N LEU A 298 -10.38 -4.93 -29.10
CA LEU A 298 -11.28 -3.82 -29.48
C LEU A 298 -12.75 -4.17 -29.26
N SER A 299 -13.12 -5.44 -29.41
CA SER A 299 -14.51 -5.88 -29.22
C SER A 299 -14.57 -7.34 -28.79
N ILE A 300 -15.60 -7.68 -28.06
CA ILE A 300 -15.96 -9.06 -27.69
C ILE A 300 -17.38 -9.29 -28.16
N SER A 301 -17.58 -10.32 -29.00
CA SER A 301 -18.91 -10.76 -29.42
C SER A 301 -19.16 -12.18 -28.99
N ASN A 302 -20.33 -12.45 -28.45
CA ASN A 302 -20.79 -13.80 -28.15
C ASN A 302 -21.80 -14.22 -29.24
N GLN A 303 -21.46 -15.23 -30.03
CA GLN A 303 -22.36 -15.81 -30.99
C GLN A 303 -23.01 -17.04 -30.35
N TYR A 304 -24.26 -16.90 -29.99
CA TYR A 304 -25.08 -18.08 -29.67
C TYR A 304 -25.38 -18.85 -30.97
N ASN A 305 -24.85 -20.04 -31.09
CA ASN A 305 -25.31 -21.02 -32.08
C ASN A 305 -26.56 -21.74 -31.54
#